data_387679d1b2ba1646771b6dfeda566a45
#
_entry.id   387679d1b2ba1646771b6dfeda566a45
#
_cell.length_a   1.000
_cell.length_b   1.000
_cell.length_c   1.000
_cell.angle_alpha   90.00
_cell.angle_beta   90.00
_cell.angle_gamma   90.00
#
_symmetry.space_group_name_H-M   'P 1'
#
loop_
_entity.id
_entity.type
_entity.pdbx_description
1 polymer ?
#
loop_
_entity_poly.entity_id
_entity_poly.type
_entity_poly.pdbx_seq_one_letter_code
_entity_poly.pdbx_strand_id
1 'polypeptide(L)'
;QLAVLKSEGLENIVMIGGYKIEMLKQYGIKLINNPRYYETNMLWTLFCAEDELEGDVIVSYGDIVYSREILKSLLKSTADIAVTIDKEWESYWQARNEDPLDDAETLKLREDGTIGEIGQKPKSLNEIEGQYMGLMKFSANGVKQIKEIFNSAIKDKKVLGKEVENAYMTDLLQAVINSERQITAVPIFGEWIEIDTVNDLELPVTRDRLYLTEI
;
A
#
# COMPACT_ATOMS: atom_id res chain seq x y z
N GLN A 1 -11.19 6.03 -6.35
CA GLN A 1 -10.15 6.58 -5.44
C GLN A 1 -10.20 8.10 -5.39
N LEU A 2 -10.06 8.85 -6.49
CA LEU A 2 -10.01 10.32 -6.48
C LEU A 2 -11.23 10.97 -5.82
N ALA A 3 -12.43 10.43 -6.02
CA ALA A 3 -13.64 10.92 -5.37
C ALA A 3 -13.57 10.72 -3.85
N VAL A 4 -13.13 9.54 -3.40
CA VAL A 4 -12.96 9.22 -1.98
C VAL A 4 -11.92 10.13 -1.33
N LEU A 5 -10.75 10.31 -1.94
CA LEU A 5 -9.71 11.21 -1.44
C LEU A 5 -10.21 12.65 -1.29
N LYS A 6 -10.85 13.18 -2.34
CA LYS A 6 -11.41 14.56 -2.34
C LYS A 6 -12.54 14.74 -1.32
N SER A 7 -13.36 13.70 -1.10
CA SER A 7 -14.46 13.77 -0.11
C SER A 7 -13.96 13.95 1.34
N GLU A 8 -12.71 13.58 1.61
CA GLU A 8 -12.03 13.80 2.90
C GLU A 8 -11.09 15.04 2.90
N GLY A 9 -11.22 15.92 1.88
CA GLY A 9 -10.47 17.17 1.80
C GLY A 9 -9.03 17.02 1.31
N LEU A 10 -8.65 15.85 0.77
CA LEU A 10 -7.33 15.62 0.20
C LEU A 10 -7.32 16.11 -1.26
N GLU A 11 -6.92 17.37 -1.45
CA GLU A 11 -6.94 18.04 -2.76
C GLU A 11 -5.58 17.97 -3.48
N ASN A 12 -4.47 17.95 -2.73
CA ASN A 12 -3.13 17.88 -3.30
C ASN A 12 -2.81 16.42 -3.64
N ILE A 13 -3.25 15.97 -4.81
CA ILE A 13 -3.09 14.60 -5.27
C ILE A 13 -2.03 14.55 -6.38
N VAL A 14 -1.05 13.68 -6.17
CA VAL A 14 0.00 13.37 -7.14
C VAL A 14 -0.14 11.90 -7.55
N MET A 15 -0.16 11.64 -8.84
CA MET A 15 -0.17 10.27 -9.37
C MET A 15 1.17 9.96 -10.03
N ILE A 16 1.77 8.86 -9.62
CA ILE A 16 3.01 8.38 -10.22
C ILE A 16 2.64 7.25 -11.17
N GLY A 17 3.09 7.31 -12.39
CA GLY A 17 2.78 6.31 -13.40
C GLY A 17 3.95 6.07 -14.34
N GLY A 18 3.81 5.08 -15.20
CA GLY A 18 4.81 4.73 -16.22
C GLY A 18 4.13 4.44 -17.56
N TYR A 19 3.65 3.21 -17.73
CA TYR A 19 2.99 2.80 -18.95
C TYR A 19 1.78 3.69 -19.29
N LYS A 20 1.81 4.30 -20.47
CA LYS A 20 0.72 5.17 -20.96
C LYS A 20 0.28 6.26 -19.97
N ILE A 21 1.20 6.81 -19.20
CA ILE A 21 0.90 7.84 -18.21
C ILE A 21 0.13 9.04 -18.80
N GLU A 22 0.29 9.33 -20.09
CA GLU A 22 -0.43 10.39 -20.78
C GLU A 22 -1.95 10.22 -20.76
N MET A 23 -2.44 8.99 -20.65
CA MET A 23 -3.87 8.71 -20.52
C MET A 23 -4.46 9.21 -19.20
N LEU A 24 -3.61 9.39 -18.18
CA LEU A 24 -4.01 9.87 -16.86
C LEU A 24 -4.20 11.40 -16.81
N LYS A 25 -3.78 12.13 -17.84
CA LYS A 25 -3.95 13.60 -17.94
C LYS A 25 -5.41 14.04 -17.84
N GLN A 26 -6.34 13.19 -18.26
CA GLN A 26 -7.78 13.46 -18.20
C GLN A 26 -8.31 13.72 -16.77
N TYR A 27 -7.61 13.25 -15.75
CA TYR A 27 -8.02 13.43 -14.35
C TYR A 27 -7.62 14.79 -13.75
N GLY A 28 -6.81 15.59 -14.47
CA GLY A 28 -6.45 16.96 -14.06
C GLY A 28 -5.64 17.06 -12.78
N ILE A 29 -4.90 16.00 -12.42
CA ILE A 29 -4.02 15.94 -11.26
C ILE A 29 -2.56 15.97 -11.68
N LYS A 30 -1.65 16.29 -10.74
CA LYS A 30 -0.21 16.27 -11.00
C LYS A 30 0.25 14.86 -11.31
N LEU A 31 0.98 14.71 -12.42
CA LEU A 31 1.55 13.43 -12.87
C LEU A 31 3.07 13.48 -12.76
N ILE A 32 3.63 12.41 -12.19
CA ILE A 32 5.07 12.17 -12.15
C ILE A 32 5.36 10.88 -12.89
N ASN A 33 6.29 10.91 -13.84
CA ASN A 33 6.64 9.75 -14.65
C ASN A 33 7.76 8.94 -13.99
N ASN A 34 7.53 7.64 -13.81
CA ASN A 34 8.62 6.69 -13.62
C ASN A 34 9.06 6.15 -14.99
N PRO A 35 10.15 6.63 -15.57
CA PRO A 35 10.60 6.18 -16.91
C PRO A 35 11.12 4.73 -16.91
N ARG A 36 11.41 4.19 -15.74
CA ARG A 36 11.92 2.83 -15.54
C ARG A 36 10.86 1.84 -15.03
N TYR A 37 9.57 2.15 -15.21
CA TYR A 37 8.45 1.35 -14.68
C TYR A 37 8.50 -0.13 -15.07
N TYR A 38 9.10 -0.47 -16.21
CA TYR A 38 9.20 -1.84 -16.73
C TYR A 38 10.31 -2.69 -16.06
N GLU A 39 11.16 -2.08 -15.26
CA GLU A 39 12.30 -2.74 -14.59
C GLU A 39 12.40 -2.38 -13.09
N THR A 40 11.43 -1.65 -12.56
CA THR A 40 11.40 -1.21 -11.16
C THR A 40 10.06 -1.52 -10.51
N ASN A 41 10.07 -1.61 -9.17
CA ASN A 41 8.89 -1.89 -8.38
C ASN A 41 8.36 -0.67 -7.61
N MET A 42 7.40 -0.91 -6.72
CA MET A 42 6.60 0.12 -6.07
C MET A 42 7.43 1.07 -5.21
N LEU A 43 8.46 0.56 -4.50
CA LEU A 43 9.34 1.41 -3.70
C LEU A 43 10.05 2.45 -4.56
N TRP A 44 10.67 2.03 -5.65
CA TRP A 44 11.31 2.94 -6.61
C TRP A 44 10.32 3.93 -7.19
N THR A 45 9.13 3.44 -7.57
CA THR A 45 8.06 4.27 -8.12
C THR A 45 7.65 5.38 -7.16
N LEU A 46 7.43 5.06 -5.86
CA LEU A 46 7.10 6.06 -4.85
C LEU A 46 8.17 7.17 -4.79
N PHE A 47 9.44 6.80 -4.79
CA PHE A 47 10.55 7.76 -4.68
C PHE A 47 10.87 8.51 -5.97
N CYS A 48 10.23 8.19 -7.10
CA CYS A 48 10.19 9.13 -8.24
C CYS A 48 9.48 10.44 -7.89
N ALA A 49 8.66 10.44 -6.85
CA ALA A 49 7.97 11.62 -6.31
C ALA A 49 8.56 12.08 -4.97
N GLU A 50 9.84 11.86 -4.70
CA GLU A 50 10.47 12.19 -3.40
C GLU A 50 10.25 13.65 -2.98
N ASP A 51 10.27 14.58 -3.95
CA ASP A 51 10.04 16.01 -3.70
C ASP A 51 8.61 16.32 -3.25
N GLU A 52 7.65 15.43 -3.50
CA GLU A 52 6.26 15.57 -3.08
C GLU A 52 6.00 14.95 -1.69
N LEU A 53 6.95 14.19 -1.17
CA LEU A 53 6.84 13.56 0.15
C LEU A 53 7.21 14.59 1.23
N GLU A 54 6.27 15.50 1.54
CA GLU A 54 6.43 16.52 2.56
C GLU A 54 5.19 16.61 3.47
N GLY A 55 5.40 16.85 4.76
CA GLY A 55 4.30 16.90 5.74
C GLY A 55 3.65 15.53 5.93
N ASP A 56 2.34 15.53 6.17
CA ASP A 56 1.55 14.30 6.28
C ASP A 56 1.16 13.83 4.88
N VAL A 57 1.42 12.57 4.58
CA VAL A 57 1.22 11.97 3.26
C VAL A 57 0.36 10.71 3.37
N ILE A 58 -0.61 10.57 2.47
CA ILE A 58 -1.31 9.31 2.19
C ILE A 58 -0.70 8.72 0.93
N VAL A 59 -0.30 7.46 1.01
CA VAL A 59 0.13 6.67 -0.16
C VAL A 59 -0.92 5.61 -0.43
N SER A 60 -1.39 5.56 -1.67
CA SER A 60 -2.38 4.59 -2.13
C SER A 60 -1.90 3.91 -3.41
N TYR A 61 -2.01 2.61 -3.49
CA TYR A 61 -1.81 1.87 -4.74
C TYR A 61 -2.87 2.26 -5.77
N GLY A 62 -2.53 2.16 -7.05
CA GLY A 62 -3.40 2.59 -8.15
C GLY A 62 -4.50 1.57 -8.52
N ASP A 63 -4.31 0.34 -8.16
CA ASP A 63 -5.13 -0.85 -8.50
C ASP A 63 -6.15 -1.21 -7.42
N ILE A 64 -6.18 -0.49 -6.30
CA ILE A 64 -7.16 -0.70 -5.22
C ILE A 64 -8.34 0.27 -5.30
N VAL A 65 -9.52 -0.20 -4.92
CA VAL A 65 -10.71 0.62 -4.68
C VAL A 65 -11.20 0.33 -3.27
N TYR A 66 -11.49 1.36 -2.50
CA TYR A 66 -11.87 1.24 -1.10
C TYR A 66 -12.96 2.24 -0.71
N SER A 67 -13.69 1.92 0.36
CA SER A 67 -14.74 2.77 0.89
C SER A 67 -14.17 4.04 1.55
N ARG A 68 -15.01 5.07 1.66
CA ARG A 68 -14.68 6.29 2.39
C ARG A 68 -14.35 6.03 3.85
N GLU A 69 -15.02 5.04 4.48
CA GLU A 69 -14.82 4.71 5.89
C GLU A 69 -13.44 4.11 6.16
N ILE A 70 -12.88 3.39 5.21
CA ILE A 70 -11.49 2.89 5.27
C ILE A 70 -10.52 4.08 5.31
N LEU A 71 -10.67 5.05 4.40
CA LEU A 71 -9.83 6.25 4.39
C LEU A 71 -9.96 7.05 5.70
N LYS A 72 -11.18 7.25 6.19
CA LYS A 72 -11.42 7.91 7.47
C LYS A 72 -10.74 7.21 8.64
N SER A 73 -10.77 5.87 8.65
CA SER A 73 -10.12 5.07 9.70
C SER A 73 -8.61 5.29 9.69
N LEU A 74 -8.00 5.32 8.51
CA LEU A 74 -6.57 5.63 8.36
C LEU A 74 -6.25 7.07 8.79
N LEU A 75 -7.06 8.06 8.38
CA LEU A 75 -6.84 9.47 8.70
C LEU A 75 -6.91 9.76 10.20
N LYS A 76 -7.71 9.00 10.96
CA LYS A 76 -7.81 9.12 12.44
C LYS A 76 -6.54 8.67 13.16
N SER A 77 -5.68 7.87 12.52
CA SER A 77 -4.43 7.46 13.16
C SER A 77 -3.51 8.65 13.41
N THR A 78 -2.95 8.73 14.61
CA THR A 78 -1.96 9.72 15.02
C THR A 78 -0.53 9.19 14.98
N ALA A 79 -0.35 7.95 14.55
CA ALA A 79 0.95 7.31 14.44
C ALA A 79 1.80 7.95 13.33
N ASP A 80 3.11 7.88 13.48
CA ASP A 80 4.04 8.34 12.45
C ASP A 80 3.91 7.55 11.15
N ILE A 81 3.69 6.24 11.28
CA ILE A 81 3.43 5.35 10.14
C ILE A 81 2.23 4.48 10.49
N ALA A 82 1.18 4.56 9.69
CA ALA A 82 -0.03 3.75 9.82
C ALA A 82 -0.33 3.03 8.51
N VAL A 83 -0.69 1.76 8.59
CA VAL A 83 -0.92 0.90 7.43
C VAL A 83 -2.25 0.19 7.60
N THR A 84 -3.12 0.25 6.60
CA THR A 84 -4.37 -0.51 6.59
C THR A 84 -4.10 -1.99 6.34
N ILE A 85 -4.78 -2.83 7.13
CA ILE A 85 -4.71 -4.28 7.01
C ILE A 85 -6.12 -4.86 7.00
N ASP A 86 -6.43 -5.74 6.05
CA ASP A 86 -7.73 -6.42 5.98
C ASP A 86 -7.72 -7.67 6.87
N LYS A 87 -8.60 -7.70 7.88
CA LYS A 87 -8.78 -8.84 8.78
C LYS A 87 -9.70 -9.92 8.19
N GLU A 88 -10.45 -9.60 7.13
CA GLU A 88 -11.30 -10.53 6.38
C GLU A 88 -10.69 -10.92 5.01
N TRP A 89 -9.36 -10.86 4.92
CA TRP A 89 -8.60 -11.10 3.70
C TRP A 89 -8.77 -12.53 3.14
N GLU A 90 -8.84 -13.55 4.01
CA GLU A 90 -8.74 -14.95 3.62
C GLU A 90 -9.82 -15.34 2.59
N SER A 91 -11.08 -14.99 2.85
CA SER A 91 -12.19 -15.28 1.94
C SER A 91 -12.02 -14.58 0.58
N TYR A 92 -11.40 -13.40 0.57
CA TYR A 92 -11.15 -12.67 -0.67
C TYR A 92 -10.01 -13.31 -1.47
N TRP A 93 -8.90 -13.70 -0.82
CA TRP A 93 -7.80 -14.41 -1.47
C TRP A 93 -8.20 -15.78 -2.00
N GLN A 94 -9.02 -16.53 -1.24
CA GLN A 94 -9.60 -17.82 -1.70
C GLN A 94 -10.49 -17.66 -2.94
N ALA A 95 -11.17 -16.54 -3.09
CA ALA A 95 -11.99 -16.29 -4.27
C ALA A 95 -11.16 -15.89 -5.52
N ARG A 96 -9.97 -15.30 -5.31
CA ARG A 96 -9.06 -14.85 -6.39
C ARG A 96 -8.07 -15.91 -6.82
N ASN A 97 -7.61 -16.76 -5.91
CA ASN A 97 -6.51 -17.71 -6.11
C ASN A 97 -6.96 -19.14 -5.79
N GLU A 98 -6.42 -20.12 -6.51
CA GLU A 98 -6.62 -21.56 -6.19
C GLU A 98 -6.03 -21.89 -4.81
N ASP A 99 -4.82 -21.38 -4.52
CA ASP A 99 -4.21 -21.40 -3.19
C ASP A 99 -3.97 -19.95 -2.74
N PRO A 100 -4.62 -19.48 -1.67
CA PRO A 100 -4.42 -18.13 -1.15
C PRO A 100 -2.97 -17.86 -0.72
N LEU A 101 -2.17 -18.89 -0.41
CA LEU A 101 -0.76 -18.75 -0.07
C LEU A 101 0.11 -18.38 -1.28
N ASP A 102 -0.37 -18.55 -2.51
CA ASP A 102 0.44 -18.23 -3.70
C ASP A 102 0.72 -16.74 -3.83
N ASP A 103 -0.23 -15.90 -3.42
CA ASP A 103 -0.16 -14.45 -3.54
C ASP A 103 -0.09 -13.71 -2.18
N ALA A 104 -0.51 -14.35 -1.09
CA ALA A 104 -0.47 -13.73 0.23
C ALA A 104 0.96 -13.51 0.76
N GLU A 105 1.09 -12.46 1.57
CA GLU A 105 2.31 -12.13 2.31
C GLU A 105 2.10 -12.31 3.82
N THR A 106 3.17 -12.58 4.58
CA THR A 106 3.09 -12.62 6.05
C THR A 106 2.72 -11.26 6.60
N LEU A 107 1.94 -11.27 7.67
CA LEU A 107 1.71 -10.11 8.50
C LEU A 107 1.46 -10.57 9.93
N LYS A 108 2.32 -10.15 10.86
CA LYS A 108 2.20 -10.48 12.29
C LYS A 108 2.12 -9.21 13.12
N LEU A 109 1.20 -9.22 14.06
CA LEU A 109 1.01 -8.11 14.99
C LEU A 109 1.73 -8.38 16.32
N ARG A 110 2.18 -7.31 16.96
CA ARG A 110 2.62 -7.34 18.36
C ARG A 110 1.41 -7.16 19.28
N GLU A 111 1.58 -7.42 20.55
CA GLU A 111 0.53 -7.28 21.57
C GLU A 111 -0.02 -5.84 21.67
N ASP A 112 0.79 -4.85 21.31
CA ASP A 112 0.40 -3.44 21.30
C ASP A 112 -0.34 -3.00 20.01
N GLY A 113 -0.61 -3.95 19.09
CA GLY A 113 -1.29 -3.69 17.81
C GLY A 113 -0.38 -3.11 16.73
N THR A 114 0.92 -3.00 16.96
CA THR A 114 1.88 -2.60 15.92
C THR A 114 2.26 -3.81 15.06
N ILE A 115 2.69 -3.54 13.82
CA ILE A 115 3.15 -4.59 12.91
C ILE A 115 4.55 -5.04 13.30
N GLY A 116 4.72 -6.34 13.54
CA GLY A 116 5.99 -6.96 13.89
C GLY A 116 6.72 -7.58 12.70
N GLU A 117 5.97 -8.06 11.72
CA GLU A 117 6.50 -8.66 10.49
C GLU A 117 5.53 -8.41 9.34
N ILE A 118 6.06 -8.15 8.14
CA ILE A 118 5.28 -7.93 6.92
C ILE A 118 6.07 -8.35 5.67
N GLY A 119 5.38 -8.83 4.63
CA GLY A 119 5.94 -8.92 3.28
C GLY A 119 6.82 -10.14 3.03
N GLN A 120 6.79 -11.17 3.88
CA GLN A 120 7.51 -12.42 3.62
C GLN A 120 6.58 -13.46 2.98
N LYS A 121 7.15 -14.47 2.33
CA LYS A 121 6.36 -15.58 1.80
C LYS A 121 5.87 -16.46 2.97
N PRO A 122 4.56 -16.58 3.19
CA PRO A 122 4.03 -17.41 4.28
C PRO A 122 4.17 -18.90 3.95
N LYS A 123 4.32 -19.72 4.99
CA LYS A 123 4.29 -21.18 4.90
C LYS A 123 2.92 -21.75 5.29
N SER A 124 2.13 -20.96 5.99
CA SER A 124 0.79 -21.34 6.43
C SER A 124 -0.08 -20.11 6.68
N LEU A 125 -1.40 -20.26 6.64
CA LEU A 125 -2.36 -19.19 6.92
C LEU A 125 -2.18 -18.57 8.32
N ASN A 126 -1.66 -19.32 9.30
CA ASN A 126 -1.41 -18.84 10.65
C ASN A 126 -0.31 -17.76 10.75
N GLU A 127 0.44 -17.53 9.67
CA GLU A 127 1.45 -16.47 9.61
C GLU A 127 0.88 -15.15 9.07
N ILE A 128 -0.45 -15.10 8.83
CA ILE A 128 -1.14 -13.97 8.20
C ILE A 128 -2.28 -13.51 9.12
N GLU A 129 -1.98 -12.56 9.99
CA GLU A 129 -2.98 -11.99 10.91
C GLU A 129 -3.82 -10.87 10.30
N GLY A 130 -3.57 -10.55 9.05
CA GLY A 130 -4.27 -9.61 8.18
C GLY A 130 -3.50 -9.43 6.90
N GLN A 131 -4.11 -8.87 5.85
CA GLN A 131 -3.43 -8.65 4.59
C GLN A 131 -3.21 -7.16 4.35
N TYR A 132 -2.00 -6.80 3.94
CA TYR A 132 -1.66 -5.46 3.48
C TYR A 132 -2.43 -5.12 2.21
N MET A 133 -3.01 -3.91 2.14
CA MET A 133 -3.86 -3.53 1.00
C MET A 133 -3.33 -2.34 0.18
N GLY A 134 -2.12 -1.87 0.43
CA GLY A 134 -1.54 -0.78 -0.35
C GLY A 134 -2.05 0.63 -0.01
N LEU A 135 -2.70 0.83 1.14
CA LEU A 135 -3.12 2.14 1.61
C LEU A 135 -2.47 2.45 2.97
N MET A 136 -1.72 3.56 3.05
CA MET A 136 -0.93 3.90 4.23
C MET A 136 -0.82 5.40 4.44
N LYS A 137 -0.57 5.80 5.69
CA LYS A 137 -0.35 7.18 6.11
C LYS A 137 1.03 7.32 6.74
N PHE A 138 1.71 8.40 6.38
CA PHE A 138 2.96 8.83 6.99
C PHE A 138 2.76 10.24 7.54
N SER A 139 3.08 10.48 8.82
CA SER A 139 3.23 11.84 9.34
C SER A 139 4.49 12.49 8.76
N ALA A 140 4.69 13.77 8.98
CA ALA A 140 5.95 14.44 8.60
C ALA A 140 7.18 13.72 9.16
N ASN A 141 7.11 13.16 10.38
CA ASN A 141 8.17 12.35 10.95
C ASN A 141 8.26 10.97 10.28
N GLY A 142 7.11 10.35 9.97
CA GLY A 142 7.07 9.10 9.20
C GLY A 142 7.69 9.23 7.81
N VAL A 143 7.39 10.33 7.10
CA VAL A 143 8.04 10.65 5.82
C VAL A 143 9.57 10.74 5.96
N LYS A 144 10.06 11.42 7.00
CA LYS A 144 11.49 11.50 7.28
C LYS A 144 12.09 10.09 7.51
N GLN A 145 11.40 9.25 8.27
CA GLN A 145 11.84 7.89 8.56
C GLN A 145 11.98 7.03 7.30
N ILE A 146 10.99 7.06 6.39
CA ILE A 146 11.05 6.28 5.15
C ILE A 146 12.11 6.82 4.18
N LYS A 147 12.31 8.14 4.12
CA LYS A 147 13.39 8.76 3.33
C LYS A 147 14.77 8.34 3.84
N GLU A 148 14.98 8.27 5.16
CA GLU A 148 16.24 7.79 5.74
C GLU A 148 16.54 6.33 5.35
N ILE A 149 15.54 5.45 5.42
CA ILE A 149 15.67 4.03 5.00
C ILE A 149 15.98 3.95 3.49
N PHE A 150 15.21 4.67 2.67
CA PHE A 150 15.43 4.66 1.23
C PHE A 150 16.82 5.20 0.84
N ASN A 151 17.27 6.31 1.45
CA ASN A 151 18.58 6.88 1.20
C ASN A 151 19.71 5.93 1.62
N SER A 152 19.54 5.15 2.68
CA SER A 152 20.48 4.08 3.02
C SER A 152 20.46 2.97 1.97
N ALA A 153 19.27 2.53 1.56
CA ALA A 153 19.11 1.51 0.52
C ALA A 153 19.77 1.92 -0.82
N ILE A 154 19.65 3.20 -1.21
CA ILE A 154 20.32 3.74 -2.42
C ILE A 154 21.85 3.63 -2.29
N LYS A 155 22.44 3.96 -1.13
CA LYS A 155 23.89 3.86 -0.90
C LYS A 155 24.37 2.40 -0.96
N ASP A 156 23.61 1.52 -0.34
CA ASP A 156 23.93 0.09 -0.24
C ASP A 156 23.50 -0.67 -1.51
N LYS A 157 22.74 -0.02 -2.40
CA LYS A 157 22.04 -0.59 -3.57
C LYS A 157 21.08 -1.72 -3.22
N LYS A 158 20.72 -1.87 -1.96
CA LYS A 158 19.88 -2.97 -1.45
C LYS A 158 19.00 -2.54 -0.29
N VAL A 159 17.81 -3.12 -0.22
CA VAL A 159 16.96 -3.17 0.96
C VAL A 159 16.61 -4.62 1.26
N LEU A 160 16.85 -5.08 2.49
CA LEU A 160 16.65 -6.47 2.92
C LEU A 160 17.25 -7.53 1.97
N GLY A 161 18.38 -7.21 1.35
CA GLY A 161 19.09 -8.11 0.43
C GLY A 161 18.62 -8.05 -1.02
N LYS A 162 17.45 -7.45 -1.32
CA LYS A 162 16.95 -7.18 -2.68
C LYS A 162 17.60 -5.92 -3.24
N GLU A 163 17.79 -5.87 -4.55
CA GLU A 163 18.15 -4.63 -5.25
C GLU A 163 17.06 -3.57 -5.02
N VAL A 164 17.44 -2.33 -4.71
CA VAL A 164 16.48 -1.27 -4.34
C VAL A 164 15.45 -1.00 -5.44
N GLU A 165 15.83 -1.15 -6.71
CA GLU A 165 14.94 -1.02 -7.85
C GLU A 165 13.82 -2.07 -7.87
N ASN A 166 14.08 -3.26 -7.34
CA ASN A 166 13.15 -4.39 -7.32
C ASN A 166 12.40 -4.55 -6.00
N ALA A 167 12.63 -3.64 -5.04
CA ALA A 167 12.01 -3.71 -3.73
C ALA A 167 10.54 -3.31 -3.77
N TYR A 168 9.74 -4.03 -2.97
CA TYR A 168 8.33 -3.75 -2.73
C TYR A 168 8.15 -2.72 -1.61
N MET A 169 6.95 -2.17 -1.46
CA MET A 169 6.62 -1.31 -0.32
C MET A 169 6.71 -2.08 1.01
N THR A 170 6.35 -3.34 1.01
CA THR A 170 6.47 -4.23 2.18
C THR A 170 7.93 -4.45 2.60
N ASP A 171 8.89 -4.44 1.68
CA ASP A 171 10.32 -4.45 2.00
C ASP A 171 10.76 -3.17 2.73
N LEU A 172 10.26 -2.00 2.30
CA LEU A 172 10.50 -0.73 3.00
C LEU A 172 9.91 -0.77 4.42
N LEU A 173 8.65 -1.19 4.54
CA LEU A 173 7.98 -1.28 5.84
C LEU A 173 8.70 -2.26 6.77
N GLN A 174 9.12 -3.42 6.28
CA GLN A 174 9.90 -4.36 7.07
C GLN A 174 11.28 -3.79 7.48
N ALA A 175 11.93 -3.00 6.63
CA ALA A 175 13.18 -2.32 6.97
C ALA A 175 12.97 -1.25 8.06
N VAL A 176 11.83 -0.54 8.04
CA VAL A 176 11.43 0.37 9.12
C VAL A 176 11.28 -0.39 10.43
N ILE A 177 10.58 -1.54 10.42
CA ILE A 177 10.41 -2.40 11.62
C ILE A 177 11.76 -2.89 12.15
N ASN A 178 12.65 -3.33 11.26
CA ASN A 178 13.99 -3.81 11.62
C ASN A 178 14.90 -2.71 12.20
N SER A 179 14.57 -1.44 11.93
CA SER A 179 15.25 -0.27 12.53
C SER A 179 14.65 0.16 13.86
N GLU A 180 13.85 -0.72 14.50
CA GLU A 180 13.17 -0.50 15.79
C GLU A 180 12.13 0.64 15.76
N ARG A 181 11.66 1.04 14.59
CA ARG A 181 10.58 2.01 14.42
C ARG A 181 9.22 1.30 14.39
N GLN A 182 8.20 1.99 14.82
CA GLN A 182 6.87 1.40 14.94
C GLN A 182 6.01 1.70 13.69
N ILE A 183 5.25 0.69 13.27
CA ILE A 183 4.20 0.81 12.26
C ILE A 183 2.90 0.37 12.92
N THR A 184 1.93 1.27 12.97
CA THR A 184 0.61 0.98 13.53
C THR A 184 -0.28 0.33 12.49
N ALA A 185 -0.84 -0.82 12.82
CA ALA A 185 -1.87 -1.44 12.00
C ALA A 185 -3.22 -0.70 12.16
N VAL A 186 -3.88 -0.41 11.06
CA VAL A 186 -5.26 0.09 11.02
C VAL A 186 -6.12 -1.04 10.45
N PRO A 187 -6.78 -1.84 11.31
CA PRO A 187 -7.58 -2.97 10.87
C PRO A 187 -8.84 -2.49 10.16
N ILE A 188 -9.13 -3.14 9.04
CA ILE A 188 -10.38 -3.02 8.29
C ILE A 188 -10.99 -4.40 8.07
N PHE A 189 -12.24 -4.45 7.61
CA PHE A 189 -13.00 -5.68 7.47
C PHE A 189 -13.71 -5.67 6.11
N GLY A 190 -12.99 -6.06 5.04
CA GLY A 190 -13.49 -5.97 3.68
C GLY A 190 -13.67 -4.53 3.19
N GLU A 191 -14.71 -4.26 2.40
CA GLU A 191 -15.06 -2.96 1.79
C GLU A 191 -13.97 -2.38 0.87
N TRP A 192 -13.16 -3.22 0.29
CA TRP A 192 -12.16 -2.88 -0.70
C TRP A 192 -11.93 -4.01 -1.69
N ILE A 193 -11.37 -3.66 -2.82
CA ILE A 193 -10.96 -4.61 -3.86
C ILE A 193 -9.62 -4.19 -4.45
N GLU A 194 -8.94 -5.16 -5.05
CA GLU A 194 -7.74 -5.01 -5.86
C GLU A 194 -7.99 -5.59 -7.25
N ILE A 195 -7.52 -4.93 -8.28
CA ILE A 195 -7.71 -5.32 -9.67
C ILE A 195 -6.35 -5.43 -10.36
N ASP A 196 -5.80 -6.63 -10.40
CA ASP A 196 -4.54 -6.95 -11.08
C ASP A 196 -4.79 -7.44 -12.50
N THR A 197 -5.88 -8.16 -12.70
CA THR A 197 -6.22 -8.81 -13.96
C THR A 197 -7.64 -8.50 -14.41
N VAL A 198 -7.92 -8.77 -15.69
CA VAL A 198 -9.31 -8.68 -16.21
C VAL A 198 -10.23 -9.66 -15.49
N ASN A 199 -9.70 -10.82 -15.07
CA ASN A 199 -10.48 -11.81 -14.32
C ASN A 199 -10.97 -11.24 -12.99
N ASP A 200 -10.17 -10.43 -12.29
CA ASP A 200 -10.58 -9.82 -11.01
C ASP A 200 -11.83 -8.95 -11.15
N LEU A 201 -12.01 -8.28 -12.30
CA LEU A 201 -13.22 -7.50 -12.59
C LEU A 201 -14.49 -8.36 -12.75
N GLU A 202 -14.33 -9.62 -13.17
CA GLU A 202 -15.43 -10.53 -13.49
C GLU A 202 -15.85 -11.39 -12.28
N LEU A 203 -15.01 -11.45 -11.24
CA LEU A 203 -15.29 -12.24 -10.05
C LEU A 203 -16.55 -11.75 -9.31
N PRO A 204 -17.44 -12.65 -8.88
CA PRO A 204 -18.61 -12.29 -8.08
C PRO A 204 -18.24 -11.50 -6.82
N VAL A 205 -17.19 -11.92 -6.11
CA VAL A 205 -16.71 -11.25 -4.90
C VAL A 205 -16.29 -9.79 -5.15
N THR A 206 -15.70 -9.50 -6.30
CA THR A 206 -15.36 -8.13 -6.68
C THR A 206 -16.60 -7.27 -6.84
N ARG A 207 -17.63 -7.80 -7.53
CA ARG A 207 -18.91 -7.10 -7.70
C ARG A 207 -19.61 -6.87 -6.38
N ASP A 208 -19.68 -7.89 -5.52
CA ASP A 208 -20.31 -7.78 -4.21
C ASP A 208 -19.61 -6.72 -3.34
N ARG A 209 -18.27 -6.71 -3.33
CA ARG A 209 -17.48 -5.71 -2.59
C ARG A 209 -17.59 -4.30 -3.19
N LEU A 210 -17.72 -4.15 -4.51
CA LEU A 210 -17.95 -2.86 -5.15
C LEU A 210 -19.28 -2.22 -4.75
N TYR A 211 -20.35 -3.00 -4.57
CA TYR A 211 -21.63 -2.48 -4.06
C TYR A 211 -21.52 -1.95 -2.63
N LEU A 212 -20.62 -2.49 -1.82
CA LEU A 212 -20.34 -2.00 -0.48
C LEU A 212 -19.47 -0.73 -0.47
N THR A 213 -18.79 -0.45 -1.57
CA THR A 213 -17.95 0.74 -1.75
C THR A 213 -18.69 1.91 -2.43
N GLU A 214 -20.01 1.83 -2.63
CA GLU A 214 -20.78 2.92 -3.21
C GLU A 214 -20.56 4.23 -2.45
N ILE A 215 -20.05 5.20 -3.18
CA ILE A 215 -19.56 6.52 -2.77
C ILE A 215 -20.72 7.48 -2.61
#